data_479f7b844976b90137376af7dfeca132
#
_entry.id   479f7b844976b90137376af7dfeca132
#
_cell.length_a   1.000
_cell.length_b   1.000
_cell.length_c   1.000
_cell.angle_alpha   90.00
_cell.angle_beta   90.00
_cell.angle_gamma   90.00
#
_symmetry.space_group_name_H-M   'P 1'
#
loop_
_entity.id
_entity.type
_entity.pdbx_description
1 polymer ?
#
loop_
_entity_poly.entity_id
_entity_poly.type
_entity_poly.pdbx_seq_one_letter_code
_entity_poly.pdbx_strand_id
1 'polypeptide(L)'
;MSCPFYWYNHHYACRKSGKDVNEDTYDKYCRNYDYDDCPIYKGNDSVGCFLTSACTEARGLPDDCHELTVLRSFRDGYLRSQPEGEAEIAEYYAVAPRIVASIQQRPDRTDIFETIYRDLVAPCVSMIEQGKREEAHFLYRAYTKKLALQYM
;
A
#
# COMPACT_ATOMS: atom_id res chain seq x y z
N MET A 1 0.55 20.17 13.59
CA MET A 1 -0.14 19.38 12.57
C MET A 1 -0.38 17.98 13.06
N SER A 2 -1.61 17.49 12.93
CA SER A 2 -1.93 16.10 13.25
C SER A 2 -1.30 15.17 12.20
N CYS A 3 -1.20 13.89 12.53
CA CYS A 3 -0.66 12.88 11.62
C CYS A 3 -1.36 12.93 10.27
N PRO A 4 -0.65 12.97 9.15
CA PRO A 4 -1.25 13.08 7.81
C PRO A 4 -2.09 11.86 7.42
N PHE A 5 -1.95 10.75 8.11
CA PHE A 5 -2.71 9.52 7.85
C PHE A 5 -3.91 9.35 8.79
N TYR A 6 -4.06 10.26 9.75
CA TYR A 6 -5.21 10.20 10.66
C TYR A 6 -6.50 10.59 9.93
N TRP A 7 -7.53 9.81 10.14
CA TRP A 7 -8.84 10.05 9.60
C TRP A 7 -9.91 9.68 10.62
N TYR A 8 -10.77 10.64 10.94
CA TYR A 8 -11.85 10.43 11.89
C TYR A 8 -13.16 10.14 11.14
N ASN A 9 -13.70 8.96 11.35
CA ASN A 9 -15.01 8.58 10.85
C ASN A 9 -15.73 7.77 11.93
N HIS A 10 -16.07 8.44 13.02
CA HIS A 10 -16.66 7.86 14.22
C HIS A 10 -15.76 6.87 14.96
N HIS A 11 -14.59 6.60 14.43
CA HIS A 11 -13.55 5.77 15.02
C HIS A 11 -12.18 6.39 14.76
N TYR A 12 -11.24 6.09 15.61
CA TYR A 12 -9.85 6.52 15.40
C TYR A 12 -9.22 5.63 14.33
N ALA A 13 -9.22 6.09 13.10
CA ALA A 13 -8.72 5.32 11.97
C ALA A 13 -7.40 5.88 11.45
N CYS A 14 -6.52 4.99 11.05
CA CYS A 14 -5.25 5.33 10.44
C CYS A 14 -5.25 4.84 8.98
N ARG A 15 -5.14 5.75 8.03
CA ARG A 15 -5.10 5.40 6.61
C ARG A 15 -3.84 4.62 6.26
N LYS A 16 -2.75 4.81 7.01
CA LYS A 16 -1.52 4.07 6.76
C LYS A 16 -1.65 2.61 7.18
N SER A 17 -2.33 2.33 8.28
CA SER A 17 -2.55 0.96 8.72
C SER A 17 -3.78 0.30 8.09
N GLY A 18 -4.70 1.10 7.57
CA GLY A 18 -6.00 0.62 7.10
C GLY A 18 -6.88 0.07 8.22
N LYS A 19 -6.52 0.31 9.47
CA LYS A 19 -7.21 -0.22 10.66
C LYS A 19 -7.49 0.90 11.64
N ASP A 20 -8.44 0.64 12.53
CA ASP A 20 -8.67 1.52 13.65
C ASP A 20 -7.46 1.47 14.59
N VAL A 21 -7.09 2.62 15.10
CA VAL A 21 -6.06 2.72 16.14
C VAL A 21 -6.74 2.88 17.49
N ASN A 22 -6.13 2.36 18.53
CA ASN A 22 -6.65 2.56 19.88
C ASN A 22 -6.47 4.02 20.33
N GLU A 23 -7.25 4.40 21.31
CA GLU A 23 -7.26 5.76 21.86
C GLU A 23 -5.87 6.21 22.34
N ASP A 24 -5.14 5.30 22.98
CA ASP A 24 -3.78 5.58 23.47
C ASP A 24 -2.82 5.93 22.33
N THR A 25 -2.87 5.19 21.24
CA THR A 25 -2.04 5.46 20.05
C THR A 25 -2.46 6.76 19.40
N TYR A 26 -3.75 7.03 19.33
CA TYR A 26 -4.28 8.28 18.81
C TYR A 26 -3.80 9.47 19.64
N ASP A 27 -4.00 9.43 20.96
CA ASP A 27 -3.63 10.54 21.86
C ASP A 27 -2.12 10.78 21.86
N LYS A 28 -1.34 9.70 21.81
CA LYS A 28 0.12 9.80 21.90
C LYS A 28 0.76 10.28 20.59
N TYR A 29 0.31 9.78 19.47
CA TYR A 29 0.98 10.00 18.18
C TYR A 29 0.16 10.80 17.17
N CYS A 30 -1.12 10.54 17.03
CA CYS A 30 -1.92 11.14 15.97
C CYS A 30 -2.37 12.55 16.31
N ARG A 31 -2.73 12.79 17.55
CA ARG A 31 -3.22 14.07 18.05
C ARG A 31 -2.10 15.06 18.33
N ASN A 32 -1.02 14.55 18.88
CA ASN A 32 0.18 15.33 19.16
C ASN A 32 1.11 15.35 17.95
N TYR A 33 2.07 16.23 17.96
CA TYR A 33 3.03 16.38 16.85
C TYR A 33 4.06 15.26 16.76
N ASP A 34 3.88 14.19 17.54
CA ASP A 34 4.82 13.08 17.66
C ASP A 34 4.53 11.93 16.69
N TYR A 35 3.80 12.21 15.60
CA TYR A 35 3.48 11.18 14.62
C TYR A 35 4.72 10.58 13.97
N ASP A 36 5.83 11.32 13.94
CA ASP A 36 7.12 10.80 13.46
C ASP A 36 7.64 9.62 14.29
N ASP A 37 7.25 9.55 15.56
CA ASP A 37 7.60 8.44 16.46
C ASP A 37 6.53 7.34 16.50
N CYS A 38 5.44 7.50 15.77
CA CYS A 38 4.40 6.49 15.69
C CYS A 38 4.95 5.19 15.07
N PRO A 39 4.79 4.05 15.74
CA PRO A 39 5.28 2.77 15.19
C PRO A 39 4.66 2.43 13.85
N ILE A 40 3.42 2.84 13.61
CA ILE A 40 2.73 2.64 12.34
C ILE A 40 3.30 3.58 11.26
N TYR A 41 3.58 4.83 11.61
CA TYR A 41 4.13 5.81 10.70
C TYR A 41 5.60 5.50 10.35
N LYS A 42 6.38 5.18 11.36
CA LYS A 42 7.85 5.09 11.30
C LYS A 42 8.38 3.76 10.76
N GLY A 43 7.72 2.66 11.09
CA GLY A 43 8.32 1.35 10.90
C GLY A 43 7.54 0.41 10.01
N ASN A 44 6.33 0.71 9.68
CA ASN A 44 5.48 -0.22 8.99
C ASN A 44 5.09 0.23 7.62
N ASP A 45 6.09 0.39 6.80
CA ASP A 45 5.89 0.61 5.38
C ASP A 45 5.17 -0.54 4.69
N SER A 46 5.20 -1.74 5.29
CA SER A 46 4.40 -2.88 4.85
C SER A 46 2.91 -2.56 4.74
N VAL A 47 2.43 -1.71 5.61
CA VAL A 47 1.01 -1.36 5.65
C VAL A 47 0.58 -0.52 4.45
N GLY A 48 1.51 0.13 3.78
CA GLY A 48 1.21 0.96 2.62
C GLY A 48 1.24 0.24 1.28
N CYS A 49 1.60 -1.05 1.24
CA CYS A 49 1.77 -1.81 0.00
C CYS A 49 0.91 -3.08 0.00
N PHE A 50 -0.39 -2.94 0.17
CA PHE A 50 -1.33 -4.04 0.40
C PHE A 50 -1.26 -5.14 -0.65
N LEU A 51 -1.36 -4.79 -1.93
CA LEU A 51 -1.31 -5.79 -3.00
C LEU A 51 0.06 -6.43 -3.10
N THR A 52 1.12 -5.64 -3.06
CA THR A 52 2.49 -6.15 -3.14
C THR A 52 2.81 -7.03 -1.93
N SER A 53 2.43 -6.59 -0.73
CA SER A 53 2.64 -7.38 0.49
C SER A 53 1.91 -8.72 0.44
N ALA A 54 0.66 -8.73 -0.02
CA ALA A 54 -0.10 -9.97 -0.17
C ALA A 54 0.57 -10.93 -1.16
N CYS A 55 1.07 -10.42 -2.28
CA CYS A 55 1.75 -11.22 -3.30
C CYS A 55 3.08 -11.79 -2.81
N THR A 56 3.89 -10.98 -2.13
CA THR A 56 5.18 -11.42 -1.60
C THR A 56 5.00 -12.39 -0.44
N GLU A 57 4.01 -12.17 0.41
CA GLU A 57 3.66 -13.07 1.50
C GLU A 57 3.20 -14.43 0.97
N ALA A 58 2.39 -14.45 -0.09
CA ALA A 58 1.97 -15.69 -0.74
C ALA A 58 3.15 -16.49 -1.32
N ARG A 59 4.23 -15.82 -1.69
CA ARG A 59 5.47 -16.46 -2.15
C ARG A 59 6.44 -16.80 -1.00
N GLY A 60 6.09 -16.51 0.24
CA GLY A 60 6.95 -16.73 1.39
C GLY A 60 8.12 -15.76 1.50
N LEU A 61 8.03 -14.60 0.85
CA LEU A 61 9.07 -13.58 0.91
C LEU A 61 8.88 -12.71 2.16
N PRO A 62 10.00 -12.22 2.75
CA PRO A 62 9.91 -11.36 3.94
C PRO A 62 9.38 -9.97 3.59
N ASP A 63 8.95 -9.23 4.63
CA ASP A 63 8.42 -7.87 4.50
C ASP A 63 9.45 -6.85 4.04
N ASP A 64 10.73 -7.15 4.21
CA ASP A 64 11.86 -6.34 3.74
C ASP A 64 12.46 -6.84 2.42
N CYS A 65 11.72 -7.63 1.66
CA CYS A 65 12.19 -8.14 0.37
C CYS A 65 12.46 -7.01 -0.62
N HIS A 66 13.24 -7.32 -1.65
CA HIS A 66 13.65 -6.37 -2.68
C HIS A 66 12.47 -5.67 -3.35
N GLU A 67 11.44 -6.43 -3.72
CA GLU A 67 10.25 -5.92 -4.40
C GLU A 67 9.53 -4.85 -3.57
N LEU A 68 9.31 -5.14 -2.30
CA LEU A 68 8.65 -4.20 -1.39
C LEU A 68 9.50 -2.94 -1.16
N THR A 69 10.80 -3.11 -1.00
CA THR A 69 11.73 -1.99 -0.83
C THR A 69 11.71 -1.06 -2.03
N VAL A 70 11.77 -1.60 -3.24
CA VAL A 70 11.74 -0.82 -4.49
C VAL A 70 10.40 -0.08 -4.63
N LEU A 71 9.28 -0.76 -4.42
CA LEU A 71 7.95 -0.16 -4.58
C LEU A 71 7.65 0.89 -3.52
N ARG A 72 8.08 0.69 -2.29
CA ARG A 72 7.94 1.69 -1.22
C ARG A 72 8.75 2.95 -1.52
N SER A 73 9.98 2.79 -1.97
CA SER A 73 10.83 3.91 -2.39
C SER A 73 10.22 4.66 -3.56
N PHE A 74 9.65 3.96 -4.52
CA PHE A 74 8.95 4.54 -5.65
C PHE A 74 7.72 5.34 -5.20
N ARG A 75 6.91 4.80 -4.30
CA ARG A 75 5.76 5.49 -3.72
C ARG A 75 6.19 6.78 -3.02
N ASP A 76 7.17 6.68 -2.13
CA ASP A 76 7.57 7.80 -1.27
C ASP A 76 8.38 8.86 -2.01
N GLY A 77 9.20 8.47 -2.97
CA GLY A 77 10.02 9.39 -3.75
C GLY A 77 9.34 9.93 -4.99
N TYR A 78 8.85 9.06 -5.84
CA TYR A 78 8.31 9.47 -7.15
C TYR A 78 6.81 9.82 -7.10
N LEU A 79 5.97 8.90 -6.61
CA LEU A 79 4.52 9.11 -6.64
C LEU A 79 4.10 10.34 -5.83
N ARG A 80 4.66 10.52 -4.65
CA ARG A 80 4.31 11.66 -3.79
C ARG A 80 4.74 13.00 -4.38
N SER A 81 5.74 13.00 -5.23
CA SER A 81 6.19 14.22 -5.90
C SER A 81 5.32 14.62 -7.09
N GLN A 82 4.45 13.75 -7.57
CA GLN A 82 3.54 14.04 -8.67
C GLN A 82 2.37 14.91 -8.20
N PRO A 83 1.79 15.77 -9.07
CA PRO A 83 0.70 16.67 -8.70
C PRO A 83 -0.51 15.97 -8.07
N GLU A 84 -0.85 14.77 -8.53
CA GLU A 84 -1.97 13.98 -8.05
C GLU A 84 -1.53 12.76 -7.24
N GLY A 85 -0.26 12.65 -6.91
CA GLY A 85 0.33 11.49 -6.27
C GLY A 85 -0.27 11.17 -4.90
N GLU A 86 -0.46 12.17 -4.06
CA GLU A 86 -1.08 12.00 -2.74
C GLU A 86 -2.53 11.51 -2.85
N ALA A 87 -3.29 12.03 -3.80
CA ALA A 87 -4.67 11.61 -4.04
C ALA A 87 -4.73 10.16 -4.54
N GLU A 88 -3.84 9.79 -5.45
CA GLU A 88 -3.75 8.42 -5.96
C GLU A 88 -3.35 7.43 -4.87
N ILE A 89 -2.40 7.80 -4.02
CA ILE A 89 -1.98 6.97 -2.88
C ILE A 89 -3.14 6.78 -1.91
N ALA A 90 -3.88 7.84 -1.60
CA ALA A 90 -5.04 7.77 -0.73
C ALA A 90 -6.14 6.87 -1.32
N GLU A 91 -6.40 6.96 -2.62
CA GLU A 91 -7.35 6.10 -3.32
C GLU A 91 -6.91 4.64 -3.27
N TYR A 92 -5.64 4.37 -3.51
CA TYR A 92 -5.06 3.04 -3.43
C TYR A 92 -5.26 2.44 -2.02
N TYR A 93 -4.99 3.21 -0.97
CA TYR A 93 -5.17 2.74 0.40
C TYR A 93 -6.64 2.47 0.77
N ALA A 94 -7.56 3.13 0.11
CA ALA A 94 -8.99 2.87 0.30
C ALA A 94 -9.44 1.58 -0.41
N VAL A 95 -8.85 1.27 -1.56
CA VAL A 95 -9.28 0.21 -2.47
C VAL A 95 -8.51 -1.09 -2.25
N ALA A 96 -7.20 -1.03 -2.12
CA ALA A 96 -6.34 -2.22 -2.10
C ALA A 96 -6.66 -3.20 -0.97
N PRO A 97 -6.93 -2.77 0.28
CA PRO A 97 -7.32 -3.71 1.33
C PRO A 97 -8.57 -4.50 1.02
N ARG A 98 -9.53 -3.89 0.33
CA ARG A 98 -10.79 -4.53 -0.07
C ARG A 98 -10.56 -5.58 -1.16
N ILE A 99 -9.69 -5.28 -2.12
CA ILE A 99 -9.28 -6.22 -3.15
C ILE A 99 -8.60 -7.43 -2.52
N VAL A 100 -7.64 -7.21 -1.64
CA VAL A 100 -6.90 -8.28 -0.95
C VAL A 100 -7.85 -9.15 -0.12
N ALA A 101 -8.74 -8.55 0.64
CA ALA A 101 -9.71 -9.28 1.46
C ALA A 101 -10.62 -10.17 0.59
N SER A 102 -11.08 -9.65 -0.54
CA SER A 102 -11.90 -10.40 -1.49
C SER A 102 -11.16 -11.61 -2.06
N ILE A 103 -9.89 -11.42 -2.46
CA ILE A 103 -9.06 -12.50 -2.99
C ILE A 103 -8.79 -13.56 -1.93
N GLN A 104 -8.50 -13.15 -0.70
CA GLN A 104 -8.20 -14.06 0.40
C GLN A 104 -9.33 -15.03 0.74
N GLN A 105 -10.56 -14.69 0.43
CA GLN A 105 -11.72 -15.54 0.63
C GLN A 105 -11.90 -16.59 -0.47
N ARG A 106 -11.13 -16.53 -1.52
CA ARG A 106 -11.24 -17.45 -2.65
C ARG A 106 -10.36 -18.69 -2.46
N PRO A 107 -10.83 -19.88 -2.91
CA PRO A 107 -10.00 -21.10 -2.84
C PRO A 107 -8.77 -21.03 -3.75
N ASP A 108 -8.82 -20.23 -4.83
CA ASP A 108 -7.74 -20.06 -5.79
C ASP A 108 -6.84 -18.84 -5.48
N ARG A 109 -6.88 -18.33 -4.25
CA ARG A 109 -6.15 -17.12 -3.85
C ARG A 109 -4.66 -17.16 -4.14
N THR A 110 -4.03 -18.30 -3.94
CA THR A 110 -2.58 -18.46 -4.18
C THR A 110 -2.25 -18.24 -5.66
N ASP A 111 -3.03 -18.81 -6.55
CA ASP A 111 -2.86 -18.63 -7.99
C ASP A 111 -3.11 -17.18 -8.42
N ILE A 112 -4.09 -16.54 -7.81
CA ILE A 112 -4.42 -15.14 -8.09
C ILE A 112 -3.25 -14.24 -7.67
N PHE A 113 -2.74 -14.40 -6.45
CA PHE A 113 -1.60 -13.60 -5.98
C PHE A 113 -0.34 -13.86 -6.80
N GLU A 114 -0.10 -15.09 -7.21
CA GLU A 114 1.02 -15.43 -8.08
C GLU A 114 0.90 -14.75 -9.46
N THR A 115 -0.29 -14.70 -10.01
CA THR A 115 -0.56 -14.00 -11.27
C THR A 115 -0.32 -12.50 -11.13
N ILE A 116 -0.79 -11.90 -10.05
CA ILE A 116 -0.57 -10.47 -9.77
C ILE A 116 0.93 -10.18 -9.60
N TYR A 117 1.64 -11.03 -8.90
CA TYR A 117 3.09 -10.89 -8.75
C TYR A 117 3.78 -10.88 -10.11
N ARG A 118 3.49 -11.88 -10.94
CA ARG A 118 4.11 -12.02 -12.26
C ARG A 118 3.75 -10.89 -13.24
N ASP A 119 2.50 -10.43 -13.22
CA ASP A 119 1.99 -9.49 -14.20
C ASP A 119 2.09 -8.03 -13.75
N LEU A 120 2.20 -7.77 -12.45
CA LEU A 120 2.25 -6.43 -11.90
C LEU A 120 3.53 -6.16 -11.09
N VAL A 121 3.79 -6.94 -10.05
CA VAL A 121 4.86 -6.64 -9.10
C VAL A 121 6.23 -6.73 -9.77
N ALA A 122 6.56 -7.85 -10.38
CA ALA A 122 7.85 -8.05 -11.02
C ALA A 122 8.10 -7.08 -12.19
N PRO A 123 7.12 -6.85 -13.11
CA PRO A 123 7.31 -5.86 -14.18
C PRO A 123 7.50 -4.43 -13.65
N CYS A 124 6.73 -4.02 -12.63
CA CYS A 124 6.88 -2.69 -12.03
C CYS A 124 8.26 -2.49 -11.42
N VAL A 125 8.74 -3.47 -10.67
CA VAL A 125 10.09 -3.41 -10.08
C VAL A 125 11.15 -3.27 -11.16
N SER A 126 11.06 -4.08 -12.21
CA SER A 126 11.98 -4.02 -13.35
C SER A 126 11.97 -2.64 -14.03
N MET A 127 10.79 -2.09 -14.28
CA MET A 127 10.64 -0.75 -14.88
C MET A 127 11.25 0.34 -14.01
N ILE A 128 11.01 0.30 -12.70
CA ILE A 128 11.55 1.27 -11.75
C ILE A 128 13.08 1.21 -11.74
N GLU A 129 13.66 0.03 -11.72
CA GLU A 129 15.11 -0.17 -11.75
C GLU A 129 15.75 0.30 -13.05
N GLN A 130 15.00 0.27 -14.15
CA GLN A 130 15.44 0.79 -15.45
C GLN A 130 15.19 2.28 -15.60
N GLY A 131 14.65 2.96 -14.62
CA GLY A 131 14.31 4.38 -14.67
C GLY A 131 12.99 4.69 -15.38
N LYS A 132 12.21 3.69 -15.73
CA LYS A 132 10.92 3.82 -16.41
C LYS A 132 9.78 4.06 -15.43
N ARG A 133 9.85 5.15 -14.69
CA ARG A 133 8.92 5.45 -13.60
C ARG A 133 7.50 5.71 -14.06
N GLU A 134 7.33 6.44 -15.15
CA GLU A 134 6.01 6.75 -15.70
C GLU A 134 5.30 5.48 -16.18
N GLU A 135 6.02 4.58 -16.82
CA GLU A 135 5.50 3.30 -17.28
C GLU A 135 5.08 2.41 -16.12
N ALA A 136 5.89 2.35 -15.06
CA ALA A 136 5.57 1.61 -13.85
C ALA A 136 4.32 2.19 -13.17
N HIS A 137 4.21 3.50 -13.08
CA HIS A 137 3.06 4.19 -12.52
C HIS A 137 1.78 3.88 -13.32
N PHE A 138 1.86 3.96 -14.63
CA PHE A 138 0.73 3.65 -15.51
C PHE A 138 0.28 2.21 -15.34
N LEU A 139 1.21 1.26 -15.37
CA LEU A 139 0.90 -0.16 -15.20
C LEU A 139 0.24 -0.43 -13.84
N TYR A 140 0.81 0.10 -12.77
CA TYR A 140 0.30 -0.12 -11.42
C TYR A 140 -1.12 0.41 -11.27
N ARG A 141 -1.36 1.62 -11.73
CA ARG A 141 -2.68 2.25 -11.69
C ARG A 141 -3.72 1.49 -12.51
N ALA A 142 -3.38 1.15 -13.75
CA ALA A 142 -4.28 0.44 -14.65
C ALA A 142 -4.62 -0.95 -14.12
N TYR A 143 -3.63 -1.67 -13.60
CA TYR A 143 -3.82 -3.00 -13.05
C TYR A 143 -4.67 -2.98 -11.77
N THR A 144 -4.43 -2.03 -10.90
CA THR A 144 -5.23 -1.85 -9.68
C THR A 144 -6.71 -1.58 -10.01
N LYS A 145 -6.97 -0.74 -11.01
CA LYS A 145 -8.33 -0.48 -11.49
C LYS A 145 -9.00 -1.72 -12.03
N LYS A 146 -8.25 -2.52 -12.79
CA LYS A 146 -8.74 -3.80 -13.31
C LYS A 146 -9.13 -4.75 -12.17
N LEU A 147 -8.28 -4.86 -11.15
CA LEU A 147 -8.57 -5.69 -9.99
C LEU A 147 -9.78 -5.18 -9.20
N ALA A 148 -9.92 -3.88 -9.06
CA ALA A 148 -11.08 -3.29 -8.39
C ALA A 148 -12.38 -3.66 -9.12
N LEU A 149 -12.39 -3.62 -10.43
CA LEU A 149 -13.55 -4.03 -11.24
C LEU A 149 -13.84 -5.53 -11.13
N GLN A 150 -12.81 -6.34 -10.92
CA GLN A 150 -12.93 -7.79 -10.89
C GLN A 150 -13.30 -8.33 -9.51
N TYR A 151 -12.79 -7.73 -8.42
CA TYR A 151 -12.90 -8.25 -7.05
C TYR A 151 -13.65 -7.34 -6.08
N MET A 152 -14.14 -6.21 -6.54
CA MET A 152 -15.01 -5.33 -5.75
C MET A 152 -16.46 -5.34 -6.33
#